data_bf34cf92e40b72f83a359e307bbf0150
#
_entry.id   bf34cf92e40b72f83a359e307bbf0150
#
_cell.length_a   1.000
_cell.length_b   1.000
_cell.length_c   1.000
_cell.angle_alpha   90.00
_cell.angle_beta   90.00
_cell.angle_gamma   90.00
#
_symmetry.space_group_name_H-M   'P 1'
#
loop_
_entity.id
_entity.type
_entity.pdbx_description
1 polymer ?
#
loop_
_entity_poly.entity_id
_entity_poly.type
_entity_poly.pdbx_seq_one_letter_code
_entity_poly.pdbx_strand_id
1 'polypeptide(L)'
;LLSPLSVRPWQHILDVVNGYLILSMNLYKRRKKFSGAWNFGPLQKNKSVKNLVDNFNQNLKKRIKIKVSSNRKNKLKETSSLNLDSKKSNKYLKWQTRIDFMKGVNLTAEWYENYLYNKAGKKITSSQIKHFFKL
;
A
#
# COMPACT_ATOMS: atom_id res chain seq x y z
N LEU A 1 1.53 -7.81 -17.45
CA LEU A 1 0.33 -7.43 -16.67
C LEU A 1 -0.88 -8.22 -17.16
N LEU A 2 -1.62 -8.84 -16.25
CA LEU A 2 -2.79 -9.64 -16.59
C LEU A 2 -4.09 -8.82 -16.60
N SER A 3 -4.27 -7.90 -15.67
CA SER A 3 -5.47 -7.08 -15.51
C SER A 3 -5.11 -5.61 -15.26
N PRO A 4 -4.55 -4.91 -16.29
CA PRO A 4 -4.00 -3.56 -16.13
C PRO A 4 -5.04 -2.51 -15.73
N LEU A 5 -6.30 -2.72 -16.08
CA LEU A 5 -7.39 -1.79 -15.78
C LEU A 5 -8.08 -2.06 -14.44
N SER A 6 -7.77 -3.17 -13.78
CA SER A 6 -8.33 -3.46 -12.45
C SER A 6 -7.92 -2.40 -11.45
N VAL A 7 -8.90 -1.88 -10.70
CA VAL A 7 -8.71 -0.80 -9.72
C VAL A 7 -8.59 -1.40 -8.33
N ARG A 8 -7.60 -0.95 -7.55
CA ARG A 8 -7.29 -1.47 -6.21
C ARG A 8 -7.01 -0.34 -5.21
N PRO A 9 -7.25 -0.58 -3.92
CA PRO A 9 -6.98 0.39 -2.86
C PRO A 9 -5.49 0.36 -2.46
N TRP A 10 -4.63 0.87 -3.35
CA TRP A 10 -3.19 0.91 -3.12
C TRP A 10 -2.82 1.83 -1.97
N GLN A 11 -2.01 1.33 -1.04
CA GLN A 11 -1.43 2.16 0.02
C GLN A 11 -0.06 1.62 0.47
N HIS A 12 0.72 2.47 1.09
CA HIS A 12 2.04 2.12 1.57
C HIS A 12 1.94 1.22 2.81
N ILE A 13 2.85 0.24 2.91
CA ILE A 13 2.84 -0.76 4.00
C ILE A 13 2.92 -0.13 5.39
N LEU A 14 3.64 0.97 5.56
CA LEU A 14 3.78 1.64 6.86
C LEU A 14 2.44 2.17 7.40
N ASP A 15 1.53 2.63 6.55
CA ASP A 15 0.19 3.01 6.97
C ASP A 15 -0.61 1.82 7.51
N VAL A 16 -0.53 0.66 6.84
CA VAL A 16 -1.23 -0.56 7.27
C VAL A 16 -0.66 -1.05 8.60
N VAL A 17 0.66 -1.16 8.70
CA VAL A 17 1.36 -1.59 9.92
C VAL A 17 1.05 -0.65 11.08
N ASN A 18 1.05 0.67 10.85
CA ASN A 18 0.65 1.64 11.87
C ASN A 18 -0.79 1.41 12.33
N GLY A 19 -1.72 1.11 11.41
CA GLY A 19 -3.10 0.76 11.75
C GLY A 19 -3.18 -0.48 12.65
N TYR A 20 -2.43 -1.52 12.33
CA TYR A 20 -2.37 -2.74 13.15
C TYR A 20 -1.78 -2.48 14.55
N LEU A 21 -0.74 -1.66 14.66
CA LEU A 21 -0.15 -1.29 15.95
C LEU A 21 -1.16 -0.50 16.81
N ILE A 22 -1.85 0.49 16.23
CA ILE A 22 -2.88 1.25 16.93
C ILE A 22 -4.03 0.34 17.39
N LEU A 23 -4.49 -0.57 16.53
CA LEU A 23 -5.53 -1.54 16.88
C LEU A 23 -5.07 -2.46 18.01
N SER A 24 -3.85 -3.01 17.93
CA SER A 24 -3.28 -3.89 18.95
C SER A 24 -3.18 -3.21 20.32
N MET A 25 -2.75 -1.96 20.38
CA MET A 25 -2.71 -1.17 21.61
C MET A 25 -4.10 -0.95 22.20
N ASN A 26 -5.10 -0.69 21.36
CA ASN A 26 -6.49 -0.51 21.81
C ASN A 26 -7.12 -1.84 22.28
N LEU A 27 -6.83 -2.94 21.59
CA LEU A 27 -7.27 -4.28 22.00
C LEU A 27 -6.66 -4.68 23.36
N TYR A 28 -5.39 -4.39 23.58
CA TYR A 28 -4.72 -4.63 24.86
C TYR A 28 -5.41 -3.88 26.01
N LYS A 29 -5.71 -2.58 25.80
CA LYS A 29 -6.33 -1.72 26.82
C LYS A 29 -7.82 -1.99 27.03
N ARG A 30 -8.59 -2.29 25.98
CA ARG A 30 -10.06 -2.37 25.97
C ARG A 30 -10.60 -3.42 25.02
N ARG A 31 -10.20 -4.70 25.24
CA ARG A 31 -10.47 -5.85 24.35
C ARG A 31 -11.90 -5.90 23.81
N LYS A 32 -12.93 -5.87 24.67
CA LYS A 32 -14.34 -5.97 24.27
C LYS A 32 -14.76 -4.89 23.27
N LYS A 33 -14.26 -3.65 23.44
CA LYS A 33 -14.64 -2.50 22.61
C LYS A 33 -14.07 -2.55 21.21
N PHE A 34 -12.86 -3.12 21.03
CA PHE A 34 -12.12 -3.11 19.77
C PHE A 34 -12.05 -4.46 19.07
N SER A 35 -12.69 -5.51 19.63
CA SER A 35 -12.83 -6.79 18.96
C SER A 35 -13.67 -6.69 17.69
N GLY A 36 -13.35 -7.55 16.69
CA GLY A 36 -14.07 -7.64 15.41
C GLY A 36 -13.26 -7.18 14.21
N ALA A 37 -13.92 -7.06 13.06
CA ALA A 37 -13.31 -6.72 11.79
C ALA A 37 -13.00 -5.22 11.67
N TRP A 38 -11.83 -4.90 11.12
CA TRP A 38 -11.35 -3.56 10.85
C TRP A 38 -10.72 -3.48 9.47
N ASN A 39 -11.06 -2.44 8.71
CA ASN A 39 -10.44 -2.15 7.43
C ASN A 39 -9.48 -0.97 7.56
N PHE A 40 -8.32 -1.10 6.92
CA PHE A 40 -7.31 -0.06 6.78
C PHE A 40 -7.06 0.16 5.30
N GLY A 41 -7.73 1.11 4.70
CA GLY A 41 -7.64 1.42 3.27
C GLY A 41 -7.37 2.90 3.01
N PRO A 42 -6.92 3.25 1.81
CA PRO A 42 -6.57 4.63 1.47
C PRO A 42 -7.81 5.53 1.45
N LEU A 43 -7.65 6.79 1.86
CA LEU A 43 -8.69 7.81 1.76
C LEU A 43 -8.83 8.37 0.33
N GLN A 44 -7.82 8.20 -0.49
CA GLN A 44 -7.77 8.70 -1.85
C GLN A 44 -8.50 7.76 -2.83
N LYS A 45 -8.87 8.31 -4.00
CA LYS A 45 -9.40 7.50 -5.10
C LYS A 45 -8.43 6.39 -5.49
N ASN A 46 -8.95 5.18 -5.57
CA ASN A 46 -8.20 4.00 -5.99
C ASN A 46 -7.64 4.18 -7.40
N LYS A 47 -6.52 3.54 -7.67
CA LYS A 47 -5.82 3.59 -8.95
C LYS A 47 -5.77 2.22 -9.60
N SER A 48 -5.64 2.20 -10.93
CA SER A 48 -5.50 0.93 -11.68
C SER A 48 -4.12 0.30 -11.44
N VAL A 49 -4.03 -1.00 -11.71
CA VAL A 49 -2.75 -1.73 -11.74
C VAL A 49 -1.78 -1.06 -12.72
N LYS A 50 -2.29 -0.60 -13.88
CA LYS A 50 -1.47 0.13 -14.86
C LYS A 50 -0.88 1.40 -14.27
N ASN A 51 -1.70 2.22 -13.58
CA ASN A 51 -1.19 3.43 -12.93
C ASN A 51 -0.09 3.13 -11.91
N LEU A 52 -0.28 2.08 -11.08
CA LEU A 52 0.75 1.68 -10.11
C LEU A 52 2.06 1.32 -10.82
N VAL A 53 1.98 0.44 -11.81
CA VAL A 53 3.17 -0.08 -12.50
C VAL A 53 3.89 1.01 -13.31
N ASP A 54 3.15 1.89 -13.99
CA ASP A 54 3.74 2.98 -14.75
C ASP A 54 4.48 3.95 -13.83
N ASN A 55 3.85 4.38 -12.73
CA ASN A 55 4.49 5.28 -11.77
C ASN A 55 5.67 4.63 -11.05
N PHE A 56 5.56 3.35 -10.66
CA PHE A 56 6.66 2.61 -10.07
C PHE A 56 7.86 2.56 -11.04
N ASN A 57 7.61 2.19 -12.30
CA ASN A 57 8.64 2.09 -13.33
C ASN A 57 9.32 3.44 -13.64
N GLN A 58 8.57 4.55 -13.59
CA GLN A 58 9.12 5.89 -13.75
C GLN A 58 10.09 6.29 -12.64
N ASN A 59 9.91 5.74 -11.45
CA ASN A 59 10.74 6.02 -10.27
C ASN A 59 11.97 5.09 -10.15
N LEU A 60 12.12 4.10 -11.04
CA LEU A 60 13.30 3.25 -11.10
C LEU A 60 14.41 3.92 -11.93
N LYS A 61 15.67 3.82 -11.49
CA LYS A 61 16.84 4.25 -12.25
C LYS A 61 16.94 3.52 -13.58
N LYS A 62 16.71 2.21 -13.57
CA LYS A 62 16.62 1.38 -14.76
C LYS A 62 15.19 0.92 -14.98
N ARG A 63 14.54 1.50 -15.98
CA ARG A 63 13.16 1.14 -16.33
C ARG A 63 13.04 -0.31 -16.77
N ILE A 64 11.98 -0.98 -16.33
CA ILE A 64 11.66 -2.36 -16.68
C ILE A 64 10.72 -2.39 -17.89
N LYS A 65 10.97 -3.32 -18.80
CA LYS A 65 10.07 -3.55 -19.94
C LYS A 65 8.79 -4.24 -19.47
N ILE A 66 7.66 -3.56 -19.55
CA ILE A 66 6.36 -4.06 -19.11
C ILE A 66 5.64 -4.70 -20.29
N LYS A 67 5.28 -5.99 -20.15
CA LYS A 67 4.46 -6.69 -21.13
C LYS A 67 3.02 -6.84 -20.57
N VAL A 68 2.02 -6.49 -21.38
CA VAL A 68 0.62 -6.76 -21.09
C VAL A 68 0.24 -8.06 -21.80
N SER A 69 -0.22 -9.07 -21.05
CA SER A 69 -0.68 -10.34 -21.64
C SER A 69 -2.15 -10.22 -22.05
N SER A 70 -2.40 -10.51 -23.32
CA SER A 70 -3.77 -10.61 -23.88
C SER A 70 -4.39 -11.99 -23.70
N ASN A 71 -3.65 -12.96 -23.16
CA ASN A 71 -4.09 -14.36 -23.10
C ASN A 71 -5.18 -14.56 -22.03
N ARG A 72 -6.45 -14.52 -22.47
CA ARG A 72 -7.66 -14.58 -21.63
C ARG A 72 -8.24 -16.00 -21.48
N LYS A 73 -7.57 -17.04 -21.98
CA LYS A 73 -8.21 -18.37 -22.20
C LYS A 73 -8.70 -19.10 -20.95
N ASN A 74 -8.31 -18.75 -19.71
CA ASN A 74 -8.81 -19.42 -18.48
C ASN A 74 -8.84 -18.49 -17.27
N LYS A 75 -9.41 -17.29 -17.38
CA LYS A 75 -9.46 -16.39 -16.23
C LYS A 75 -10.75 -16.52 -15.47
N LEU A 76 -10.65 -16.92 -14.20
CA LEU A 76 -11.60 -16.53 -13.17
C LEU A 76 -11.83 -15.03 -13.30
N LYS A 77 -13.11 -14.63 -13.36
CA LYS A 77 -13.52 -13.24 -13.58
C LYS A 77 -13.03 -12.38 -12.38
N GLU A 78 -11.86 -11.75 -12.55
CA GLU A 78 -11.33 -10.87 -11.51
C GLU A 78 -12.22 -9.64 -11.36
N THR A 79 -12.54 -9.28 -10.13
CA THR A 79 -13.32 -8.07 -9.83
C THR A 79 -12.60 -6.84 -10.40
N SER A 80 -13.32 -6.06 -11.21
CA SER A 80 -12.79 -4.87 -11.89
C SER A 80 -12.37 -3.77 -10.91
N SER A 81 -13.08 -3.64 -9.79
CA SER A 81 -12.79 -2.64 -8.76
C SER A 81 -13.00 -3.22 -7.37
N LEU A 82 -12.04 -2.95 -6.48
CA LEU A 82 -12.12 -3.25 -5.05
C LEU A 82 -11.95 -1.96 -4.27
N ASN A 83 -12.88 -1.71 -3.34
CA ASN A 83 -12.83 -0.56 -2.43
C ASN A 83 -12.82 -1.06 -0.99
N LEU A 84 -12.13 -0.32 -0.11
CA LEU A 84 -12.16 -0.55 1.33
C LEU A 84 -12.80 0.65 2.02
N ASP A 85 -13.79 0.41 2.86
CA ASP A 85 -14.35 1.43 3.74
C ASP A 85 -13.59 1.43 5.08
N SER A 86 -12.84 2.51 5.32
CA SER A 86 -12.03 2.72 6.52
C SER A 86 -12.67 3.69 7.51
N LYS A 87 -13.95 4.06 7.34
CA LYS A 87 -14.66 4.99 8.24
C LYS A 87 -14.61 4.54 9.69
N LYS A 88 -14.76 3.24 9.95
CA LYS A 88 -14.67 2.66 11.30
C LYS A 88 -13.29 2.91 11.91
N SER A 89 -12.22 2.62 11.20
CA SER A 89 -10.84 2.82 11.66
C SER A 89 -10.55 4.30 11.92
N ASN A 90 -10.99 5.17 11.01
CA ASN A 90 -10.85 6.62 11.19
C ASN A 90 -11.62 7.12 12.42
N LYS A 91 -12.90 6.74 12.57
CA LYS A 91 -13.75 7.22 13.66
C LYS A 91 -13.28 6.77 15.05
N TYR A 92 -12.97 5.48 15.21
CA TYR A 92 -12.74 4.88 16.52
C TYR A 92 -11.27 4.74 16.90
N LEU A 93 -10.38 4.53 15.91
CA LEU A 93 -8.95 4.42 16.14
C LEU A 93 -8.20 5.73 15.85
N LYS A 94 -8.88 6.73 15.26
CA LYS A 94 -8.27 7.96 14.75
C LYS A 94 -7.15 7.68 13.75
N TRP A 95 -7.24 6.53 13.07
CA TRP A 95 -6.30 6.12 12.07
C TRP A 95 -6.71 6.66 10.68
N GLN A 96 -5.72 7.16 9.97
CA GLN A 96 -5.84 7.56 8.56
C GLN A 96 -4.50 7.37 7.84
N THR A 97 -4.54 7.25 6.52
CA THR A 97 -3.32 7.21 5.72
C THR A 97 -2.55 8.53 5.82
N ARG A 98 -1.22 8.44 5.97
CA ARG A 98 -0.30 9.58 6.00
C ARG A 98 0.49 9.70 4.71
N ILE A 99 0.58 8.61 3.95
CA ILE A 99 1.33 8.51 2.71
C ILE A 99 0.33 8.43 1.56
N ASP A 100 0.34 9.43 0.67
CA ASP A 100 -0.46 9.39 -0.54
C ASP A 100 0.06 8.35 -1.56
N PHE A 101 -0.72 8.12 -2.62
CA PHE A 101 -0.38 7.11 -3.63
C PHE A 101 0.99 7.36 -4.25
N MET A 102 1.28 8.59 -4.69
CA MET A 102 2.54 8.89 -5.38
C MET A 102 3.74 8.75 -4.44
N LYS A 103 3.63 9.30 -3.23
CA LYS A 103 4.67 9.17 -2.20
C LYS A 103 4.90 7.70 -1.83
N GLY A 104 3.83 6.89 -1.72
CA GLY A 104 3.93 5.47 -1.45
C GLY A 104 4.64 4.69 -2.56
N VAL A 105 4.35 5.01 -3.82
CA VAL A 105 5.04 4.42 -4.97
C VAL A 105 6.53 4.79 -4.98
N ASN A 106 6.84 6.07 -4.73
CA ASN A 106 8.22 6.56 -4.70
C ASN A 106 9.03 5.87 -3.60
N LEU A 107 8.50 5.82 -2.38
CA LEU A 107 9.15 5.14 -1.24
C LEU A 107 9.38 3.65 -1.53
N THR A 108 8.42 3.00 -2.17
CA THR A 108 8.54 1.59 -2.55
C THR A 108 9.62 1.40 -3.62
N ALA A 109 9.66 2.23 -4.65
CA ALA A 109 10.69 2.19 -5.68
C ALA A 109 12.08 2.44 -5.09
N GLU A 110 12.23 3.45 -4.24
CA GLU A 110 13.46 3.75 -3.52
C GLU A 110 13.93 2.55 -2.67
N TRP A 111 13.00 1.89 -1.99
CA TRP A 111 13.32 0.71 -1.19
C TRP A 111 13.89 -0.41 -2.06
N TYR A 112 13.23 -0.72 -3.19
CA TYR A 112 13.71 -1.76 -4.11
C TYR A 112 15.06 -1.43 -4.74
N GLU A 113 15.29 -0.17 -5.15
CA GLU A 113 16.58 0.29 -5.66
C GLU A 113 17.71 0.06 -4.63
N ASN A 114 17.48 0.47 -3.38
CA ASN A 114 18.47 0.29 -2.31
C ASN A 114 18.68 -1.18 -1.95
N TYR A 115 17.62 -1.98 -1.93
CA TYR A 115 17.71 -3.42 -1.65
C TYR A 115 18.49 -4.16 -2.72
N LEU A 116 18.14 -3.95 -4.00
CA LEU A 116 18.72 -4.72 -5.11
C LEU A 116 20.13 -4.31 -5.46
N TYR A 117 20.42 -3.00 -5.48
CA TYR A 117 21.70 -2.50 -5.98
C TYR A 117 22.70 -2.17 -4.86
N ASN A 118 22.24 -1.70 -3.73
CA ASN A 118 23.11 -1.27 -2.63
C ASN A 118 23.15 -2.26 -1.46
N LYS A 119 22.36 -3.35 -1.50
CA LYS A 119 22.20 -4.32 -0.40
C LYS A 119 21.86 -3.65 0.95
N ALA A 120 21.23 -2.48 0.91
CA ALA A 120 20.98 -1.62 2.06
C ALA A 120 19.54 -1.71 2.61
N GLY A 121 18.86 -2.86 2.45
CA GLY A 121 17.46 -3.05 2.83
C GLY A 121 17.14 -2.65 4.28
N LYS A 122 17.96 -3.07 5.25
CA LYS A 122 17.78 -2.69 6.66
C LYS A 122 17.90 -1.19 6.88
N LYS A 123 18.90 -0.55 6.27
CA LYS A 123 19.15 0.89 6.39
C LYS A 123 18.01 1.72 5.83
N ILE A 124 17.55 1.41 4.61
CA ILE A 124 16.44 2.12 3.96
C ILE A 124 15.13 1.92 4.71
N THR A 125 14.82 0.70 5.19
CA THR A 125 13.65 0.42 6.01
C THR A 125 13.65 1.26 7.28
N SER A 126 14.76 1.28 8.03
CA SER A 126 14.88 2.11 9.25
C SER A 126 14.71 3.60 8.95
N SER A 127 15.26 4.09 7.85
CA SER A 127 15.11 5.48 7.41
C SER A 127 13.67 5.82 7.11
N GLN A 128 12.96 4.97 6.34
CA GLN A 128 11.55 5.19 5.99
C GLN A 128 10.64 5.13 7.21
N ILE A 129 10.89 4.22 8.16
CA ILE A 129 10.15 4.17 9.43
C ILE A 129 10.33 5.48 10.22
N LYS A 130 11.57 5.93 10.39
CA LYS A 130 11.87 7.19 11.09
C LYS A 130 11.19 8.39 10.43
N HIS A 131 11.18 8.44 9.09
CA HIS A 131 10.51 9.50 8.34
C HIS A 131 9.00 9.44 8.54
N PHE A 132 8.39 8.25 8.48
CA PHE A 132 6.96 8.05 8.66
C PHE A 132 6.43 8.60 9.99
N PHE A 133 7.17 8.42 11.08
CA PHE A 133 6.76 8.92 12.39
C PHE A 133 7.00 10.43 12.61
N LYS A 134 7.64 11.12 11.64
CA LYS A 134 7.77 12.58 11.62
C LYS A 134 6.67 13.27 10.79
N LEU A 135 5.89 12.51 10.03
CA LEU A 135 4.72 12.99 9.28
C LEU A 135 3.51 13.14 10.21
#